data_c28da3c29068140825b4e83ae069fa02
#
_entry.id   c28da3c29068140825b4e83ae069fa02
#
_cell.length_a   1.000
_cell.length_b   1.000
_cell.length_c   1.000
_cell.angle_alpha   90.00
_cell.angle_beta   90.00
_cell.angle_gamma   90.00
#
_symmetry.space_group_name_H-M   'P 1'
#
loop_
_entity.id
_entity.type
_entity.pdbx_description
1 polymer ?
#
loop_
_entity_poly.entity_id
_entity_poly.type
_entity_poly.pdbx_seq_one_letter_code
_entity_poly.pdbx_strand_id
1 'polypeptide(L)'
;MKLEVLRISSGEDSTSGVMFDVTNERKFLCYTLEDEHRDSYKEKVMSETRIPAGTYEVKLRTVGGMHKRYTDRFADIHKGTLHVTNIPNFKYILIHCGNTDEHTAGCLLVGDSQKNNQINKDGYIGSSTKAYERIYPPIAKALEEGECVEITYIDYDVAKN
;
A
#
# COMPACT_ATOMS: atom_id res chain seq x y z
N MET A 1 -4.85 -8.88 13.12
CA MET A 1 -5.28 -8.83 11.69
C MET A 1 -4.06 -9.05 10.80
N LYS A 2 -4.21 -9.84 9.75
CA LYS A 2 -3.14 -10.13 8.78
C LYS A 2 -3.57 -9.72 7.39
N LEU A 3 -2.81 -8.81 6.79
CA LEU A 3 -3.01 -8.33 5.43
C LEU A 3 -1.93 -8.91 4.51
N GLU A 4 -2.26 -9.11 3.25
CA GLU A 4 -1.32 -9.61 2.23
C GLU A 4 -1.47 -8.82 0.94
N VAL A 5 -0.37 -8.32 0.41
CA VAL A 5 -0.28 -7.70 -0.91
C VAL A 5 0.43 -8.66 -1.84
N LEU A 6 -0.28 -9.13 -2.85
CA LEU A 6 0.23 -9.99 -3.88
C LEU A 6 0.53 -9.15 -5.11
N ARG A 7 1.80 -8.99 -5.46
CA ARG A 7 2.25 -8.23 -6.63
C ARG A 7 2.13 -9.11 -7.86
N ILE A 8 1.40 -8.66 -8.85
CA ILE A 8 1.01 -9.48 -10.02
C ILE A 8 1.58 -8.96 -11.34
N SER A 9 2.02 -7.70 -11.40
CA SER A 9 2.54 -7.11 -12.63
C SER A 9 3.53 -6.00 -12.32
N SER A 10 4.74 -6.10 -12.85
CA SER A 10 5.77 -5.05 -12.86
C SER A 10 5.84 -4.39 -14.21
N GLY A 11 5.58 -3.08 -14.26
CA GLY A 11 5.83 -2.23 -15.41
C GLY A 11 7.17 -1.50 -15.27
N GLU A 12 7.42 -0.54 -16.15
CA GLU A 12 8.62 0.28 -16.13
C GLU A 12 8.66 1.18 -14.88
N ASP A 13 7.55 1.86 -14.56
CA ASP A 13 7.48 2.86 -13.50
C ASP A 13 6.54 2.48 -12.35
N SER A 14 5.86 1.34 -12.42
CA SER A 14 4.88 0.95 -11.41
C SER A 14 4.72 -0.56 -11.24
N THR A 15 4.21 -0.95 -10.06
CA THR A 15 3.87 -2.31 -9.70
C THR A 15 2.40 -2.41 -9.33
N SER A 16 1.66 -3.26 -10.04
CA SER A 16 0.26 -3.57 -9.74
C SER A 16 0.14 -4.81 -8.87
N GLY A 17 -0.77 -4.76 -7.90
CA GLY A 17 -1.03 -5.86 -6.98
C GLY A 17 -2.48 -5.95 -6.54
N VAL A 18 -2.74 -6.91 -5.68
CA VAL A 18 -4.02 -7.12 -5.00
C VAL A 18 -3.79 -7.29 -3.51
N MET A 19 -4.69 -6.74 -2.70
CA MET A 19 -4.62 -6.86 -1.25
C MET A 19 -5.74 -7.73 -0.71
N PHE A 20 -5.38 -8.60 0.23
CA PHE A 20 -6.29 -9.52 0.92
C PHE A 20 -6.21 -9.32 2.44
N ASP A 21 -7.32 -9.55 3.11
CA ASP A 21 -7.33 -9.93 4.51
C ASP A 21 -7.18 -11.46 4.59
N VAL A 22 -6.15 -11.91 5.27
CA VAL A 22 -5.84 -13.34 5.44
C VAL A 22 -5.86 -13.75 6.92
N THR A 23 -6.54 -12.97 7.76
CA THR A 23 -6.63 -13.23 9.20
C THR A 23 -7.27 -14.59 9.50
N ASN A 24 -8.36 -14.90 8.83
CA ASN A 24 -9.08 -16.17 8.97
C ASN A 24 -9.18 -16.87 7.60
N GLU A 25 -10.04 -16.36 6.74
CA GLU A 25 -10.18 -16.78 5.36
C GLU A 25 -9.58 -15.73 4.43
N ARG A 26 -9.05 -16.16 3.27
CA ARG A 26 -8.50 -15.23 2.27
C ARG A 26 -9.63 -14.41 1.62
N LYS A 27 -9.72 -13.15 1.95
CA LYS A 27 -10.74 -12.23 1.48
C LYS A 27 -10.13 -11.08 0.71
N PHE A 28 -10.54 -10.93 -0.56
CA PHE A 28 -10.14 -9.79 -1.38
C PHE A 28 -10.59 -8.47 -0.75
N LEU A 29 -9.69 -7.50 -0.67
CA LEU A 29 -9.98 -6.15 -0.19
C LEU A 29 -10.01 -5.12 -1.31
N CYS A 30 -8.95 -5.00 -2.07
CA CYS A 30 -8.81 -4.00 -3.12
C CYS A 30 -7.62 -4.33 -4.04
N TYR A 31 -7.47 -3.55 -5.12
CA TYR A 31 -6.25 -3.49 -5.91
C TYR A 31 -5.23 -2.55 -5.25
N THR A 32 -3.95 -2.72 -5.59
CA THR A 32 -2.85 -1.88 -5.10
C THR A 32 -1.96 -1.40 -6.23
N LEU A 33 -1.30 -0.27 -6.02
CA LEU A 33 -0.28 0.27 -6.89
C LEU A 33 0.90 0.77 -6.05
N GLU A 34 2.11 0.46 -6.48
CA GLU A 34 3.37 0.92 -5.91
C GLU A 34 4.28 1.43 -7.03
N ASP A 35 5.39 2.03 -6.66
CA ASP A 35 6.51 2.35 -7.55
C ASP A 35 7.11 1.08 -8.19
N GLU A 36 8.09 1.25 -9.04
CA GLU A 36 8.70 0.14 -9.78
C GLU A 36 9.51 -0.81 -8.90
N HIS A 37 9.67 -2.03 -9.40
CA HIS A 37 10.59 -3.03 -8.88
C HIS A 37 12.05 -2.61 -9.14
N ARG A 38 12.93 -2.85 -8.14
CA ARG A 38 14.38 -2.78 -8.30
C ARG A 38 15.01 -4.06 -7.75
N ASP A 39 15.97 -4.59 -8.48
CA ASP A 39 16.65 -5.85 -8.10
C ASP A 39 17.46 -5.71 -6.81
N SER A 40 17.92 -4.51 -6.51
CA SER A 40 18.66 -4.22 -5.28
C SER A 40 18.07 -3.04 -4.52
N TYR A 41 17.54 -3.31 -3.34
CA TYR A 41 17.10 -2.26 -2.41
C TYR A 41 18.24 -1.50 -1.72
N LYS A 42 19.50 -1.89 -1.97
CA LYS A 42 20.68 -1.11 -1.57
C LYS A 42 20.84 0.12 -2.45
N GLU A 43 20.38 0.05 -3.68
CA GLU A 43 20.38 1.13 -4.67
C GLU A 43 19.01 1.81 -4.78
N LYS A 44 18.31 1.90 -3.64
CA LYS A 44 17.00 2.54 -3.59
C LYS A 44 17.07 3.96 -4.17
N VAL A 45 16.25 4.20 -5.19
CA VAL A 45 15.96 5.55 -5.66
C VAL A 45 14.79 6.11 -4.86
N MET A 46 14.98 7.28 -4.25
CA MET A 46 13.95 7.95 -3.46
C MET A 46 12.73 8.22 -4.32
N SER A 47 11.55 7.88 -3.82
CA SER A 47 10.25 8.06 -4.50
C SER A 47 10.04 7.23 -5.78
N GLU A 48 10.95 6.31 -6.08
CA GLU A 48 10.91 5.47 -7.29
C GLU A 48 11.27 4.01 -6.96
N THR A 49 10.90 3.52 -5.79
CA THR A 49 11.19 2.14 -5.39
C THR A 49 10.07 1.59 -4.54
N ARG A 50 9.47 0.48 -4.99
CA ARG A 50 8.44 -0.22 -4.21
C ARG A 50 9.01 -0.81 -2.91
N ILE A 51 8.12 -1.13 -1.99
CA ILE A 51 8.46 -1.73 -0.69
C ILE A 51 9.15 -3.10 -0.91
N PRO A 52 10.25 -3.43 -0.19
CA PRO A 52 10.83 -4.76 -0.23
C PRO A 52 9.82 -5.84 0.16
N ALA A 53 9.87 -7.01 -0.49
CA ALA A 53 9.06 -8.17 -0.08
C ALA A 53 9.38 -8.55 1.38
N GLY A 54 8.37 -8.86 2.16
CA GLY A 54 8.52 -9.17 3.59
C GLY A 54 7.25 -8.87 4.37
N THR A 55 7.30 -9.10 5.67
CA THR A 55 6.20 -8.83 6.60
C THR A 55 6.55 -7.66 7.52
N TYR A 56 5.65 -6.71 7.62
CA TYR A 56 5.84 -5.48 8.37
C TYR A 56 4.63 -5.18 9.26
N GLU A 57 4.86 -4.45 10.34
CA GLU A 57 3.80 -4.01 11.26
C GLU A 57 3.16 -2.72 10.76
N VAL A 58 1.83 -2.65 10.84
CA VAL A 58 1.04 -1.45 10.56
C VAL A 58 0.66 -0.76 11.85
N LYS A 59 0.81 0.56 11.92
CA LYS A 59 0.42 1.42 13.04
C LYS A 59 -0.37 2.62 12.57
N LEU A 60 -1.14 3.22 13.48
CA LEU A 60 -1.75 4.53 13.24
C LEU A 60 -0.72 5.64 13.51
N ARG A 61 -0.51 6.50 12.53
CA ARG A 61 0.34 7.68 12.63
C ARG A 61 -0.53 8.93 12.71
N THR A 62 -0.44 9.65 13.82
CA THR A 62 -1.27 10.83 14.14
C THR A 62 -0.51 12.16 14.02
N VAL A 63 0.53 12.19 13.20
CA VAL A 63 1.33 13.37 12.90
C VAL A 63 1.67 13.45 11.41
N GLY A 64 2.04 14.63 10.94
CA GLY A 64 2.49 14.87 9.58
C GLY A 64 1.39 15.35 8.63
N GLY A 65 1.80 15.76 7.43
CA GLY A 65 0.94 16.41 6.45
C GLY A 65 -0.20 15.54 5.93
N MET A 66 0.04 14.24 5.73
CA MET A 66 -0.99 13.29 5.29
C MET A 66 -2.07 13.15 6.37
N HIS A 67 -1.68 12.98 7.63
CA HIS A 67 -2.63 12.91 8.75
C HIS A 67 -3.51 14.16 8.79
N LYS A 68 -2.92 15.34 8.68
CA LYS A 68 -3.66 16.61 8.67
C LYS A 68 -4.67 16.68 7.52
N ARG A 69 -4.24 16.35 6.30
CA ARG A 69 -5.14 16.36 5.13
C ARG A 69 -6.27 15.34 5.26
N TYR A 70 -5.99 14.15 5.78
CA TYR A 70 -6.98 13.08 5.93
C TYR A 70 -7.93 13.30 7.09
N THR A 71 -7.53 14.04 8.12
CA THR A 71 -8.44 14.51 9.17
C THR A 71 -9.56 15.36 8.58
N ASP A 72 -9.26 16.22 7.62
CA ASP A 72 -10.26 17.04 6.94
C ASP A 72 -11.06 16.23 5.90
N ARG A 73 -10.35 15.45 5.05
CA ARG A 73 -10.95 14.71 3.94
C ARG A 73 -11.85 13.56 4.39
N PHE A 74 -11.45 12.84 5.43
CA PHE A 74 -12.12 11.65 5.96
C PHE A 74 -12.54 11.83 7.42
N ALA A 75 -13.06 13.00 7.76
CA ALA A 75 -13.35 13.43 9.12
C ALA A 75 -14.15 12.40 9.96
N ASP A 76 -15.11 11.70 9.31
CA ASP A 76 -15.99 10.76 10.00
C ASP A 76 -15.32 9.43 10.37
N ILE A 77 -14.23 9.07 9.67
CA ILE A 77 -13.60 7.75 9.84
C ILE A 77 -12.14 7.83 10.27
N HIS A 78 -11.45 8.95 10.03
CA HIS A 78 -10.00 9.06 10.21
C HIS A 78 -9.59 9.04 11.68
N LYS A 79 -8.66 8.14 12.03
CA LYS A 79 -8.07 7.98 13.38
C LYS A 79 -6.55 8.18 13.37
N GLY A 80 -5.96 8.22 12.21
CA GLY A 80 -4.53 8.30 11.92
C GLY A 80 -4.25 7.69 10.56
N THR A 81 -3.11 7.99 9.95
CA THR A 81 -2.71 7.35 8.71
C THR A 81 -2.19 5.93 8.97
N LEU A 82 -2.51 4.99 8.08
CA LEU A 82 -1.96 3.64 8.13
C LEU A 82 -0.48 3.69 7.77
N HIS A 83 0.39 3.49 8.75
CA HIS A 83 1.84 3.57 8.62
C HIS A 83 2.46 2.17 8.67
N VAL A 84 3.10 1.76 7.60
CA VAL A 84 3.87 0.52 7.53
C VAL A 84 5.26 0.78 8.10
N THR A 85 5.59 0.11 9.19
CA THR A 85 6.78 0.40 10.00
C THR A 85 7.89 -0.66 9.81
N ASN A 86 9.10 -0.31 10.25
CA ASN A 86 10.26 -1.22 10.27
C ASN A 86 10.70 -1.76 8.91
N ILE A 87 10.45 -1.02 7.85
CA ILE A 87 10.94 -1.36 6.51
C ILE A 87 12.39 -0.89 6.39
N PRO A 88 13.36 -1.78 6.09
CA PRO A 88 14.75 -1.39 5.94
C PRO A 88 14.94 -0.32 4.86
N ASN A 89 15.62 0.77 5.19
CA ASN A 89 15.91 1.92 4.31
C ASN A 89 14.69 2.71 3.82
N PHE A 90 13.51 2.47 4.38
CA PHE A 90 12.29 3.20 4.05
C PHE A 90 11.75 3.90 5.30
N LYS A 91 11.30 5.15 5.13
CA LYS A 91 10.68 5.95 6.19
C LYS A 91 9.33 6.47 5.72
N TYR A 92 8.39 6.58 6.66
CA TYR A 92 7.07 7.18 6.41
C TYR A 92 6.28 6.53 5.27
N ILE A 93 6.33 5.20 5.18
CA ILE A 93 5.55 4.44 4.22
C ILE A 93 4.10 4.34 4.72
N LEU A 94 3.20 4.89 3.93
CA LEU A 94 1.78 4.99 4.25
C LEU A 94 0.94 4.20 3.25
N ILE A 95 -0.24 3.78 3.68
CA ILE A 95 -1.30 3.27 2.80
C ILE A 95 -2.27 4.42 2.57
N HIS A 96 -2.42 4.86 1.33
CA HIS A 96 -3.22 6.04 1.03
C HIS A 96 -3.87 6.02 -0.36
N CYS A 97 -4.60 7.09 -0.69
CA CYS A 97 -5.26 7.27 -1.97
C CYS A 97 -4.30 7.83 -3.03
N GLY A 98 -4.53 7.46 -4.26
CA GLY A 98 -3.84 7.95 -5.45
C GLY A 98 -4.24 7.17 -6.68
N ASN A 99 -3.72 7.51 -7.85
CA ASN A 99 -4.09 6.90 -9.12
C ASN A 99 -2.90 6.34 -9.90
N THR A 100 -1.73 6.94 -9.80
CA THR A 100 -0.50 6.55 -10.51
C THR A 100 0.69 6.55 -9.56
N ASP A 101 1.81 6.00 -9.99
CA ASP A 101 3.09 6.04 -9.28
C ASP A 101 3.51 7.47 -8.90
N GLU A 102 3.20 8.47 -9.72
CA GLU A 102 3.45 9.88 -9.40
C GLU A 102 2.74 10.39 -8.13
N HIS A 103 1.70 9.68 -7.67
CA HIS A 103 0.98 10.00 -6.44
C HIS A 103 1.56 9.29 -5.20
N THR A 104 2.62 8.53 -5.36
CA THR A 104 3.30 7.85 -4.27
C THR A 104 4.79 8.22 -4.24
N ALA A 105 5.41 8.00 -3.13
CA ALA A 105 6.85 8.17 -2.92
C ALA A 105 7.36 6.97 -2.11
N GLY A 106 7.14 5.77 -2.63
CA GLY A 106 7.38 4.50 -1.97
C GLY A 106 6.19 3.98 -1.15
N CYS A 107 5.07 4.68 -1.12
CA CYS A 107 3.85 4.28 -0.40
C CYS A 107 3.00 3.28 -1.19
N LEU A 108 2.02 2.67 -0.51
CA LEU A 108 1.04 1.78 -1.12
C LEU A 108 -0.24 2.55 -1.44
N LEU A 109 -0.63 2.57 -2.70
CA LEU A 109 -1.93 3.09 -3.13
C LEU A 109 -2.97 1.97 -3.20
N VAL A 110 -4.22 2.30 -2.89
CA VAL A 110 -5.37 1.38 -2.93
C VAL A 110 -6.45 1.86 -3.88
N GLY A 111 -7.19 0.94 -4.48
CA GLY A 111 -8.27 1.28 -5.40
C GLY A 111 -9.17 0.08 -5.71
N ASP A 112 -10.34 0.35 -6.27
CA ASP A 112 -11.32 -0.67 -6.65
C ASP A 112 -11.29 -1.05 -8.13
N SER A 113 -10.44 -0.38 -8.91
CA SER A 113 -10.17 -0.74 -10.30
C SER A 113 -8.69 -0.60 -10.63
N GLN A 114 -8.25 -1.33 -11.62
CA GLN A 114 -6.84 -1.40 -12.02
C GLN A 114 -6.76 -1.53 -13.54
N LYS A 115 -5.84 -0.82 -14.18
CA LYS A 115 -5.59 -0.93 -15.62
C LYS A 115 -4.16 -0.56 -15.98
N ASN A 116 -3.77 -0.92 -17.20
CA ASN A 116 -2.44 -0.70 -17.78
C ASN A 116 -1.35 -1.54 -17.07
N ASN A 117 -0.25 -0.91 -16.68
CA ASN A 117 0.96 -1.53 -16.14
C ASN A 117 1.64 -2.45 -17.17
N GLN A 118 1.92 -1.91 -18.33
CA GLN A 118 2.66 -2.53 -19.42
C GLN A 118 4.04 -1.90 -19.54
N ILE A 119 4.95 -2.52 -20.29
CA ILE A 119 6.32 -2.01 -20.48
C ILE A 119 6.36 -0.54 -20.95
N ASN A 120 5.40 -0.14 -21.76
CA ASN A 120 5.33 1.22 -22.36
C ASN A 120 4.17 2.05 -21.82
N LYS A 121 3.57 1.68 -20.71
CA LYS A 121 2.42 2.39 -20.14
C LYS A 121 2.26 2.10 -18.66
N ASP A 122 2.34 3.16 -17.86
CA ASP A 122 2.23 3.09 -16.41
C ASP A 122 0.91 2.51 -15.93
N GLY A 123 0.96 1.85 -14.80
CA GLY A 123 -0.21 1.36 -14.10
C GLY A 123 -1.11 2.50 -13.63
N TYR A 124 -2.39 2.20 -13.57
CA TYR A 124 -3.41 3.10 -13.04
C TYR A 124 -4.32 2.36 -12.08
N ILE A 125 -4.63 3.00 -10.96
CA ILE A 125 -5.60 2.53 -9.99
C ILE A 125 -6.74 3.53 -9.87
N GLY A 126 -7.97 3.05 -9.92
CA GLY A 126 -9.17 3.88 -9.91
C GLY A 126 -10.05 3.64 -8.69
N SER A 127 -11.02 4.52 -8.49
CA SER A 127 -11.94 4.48 -7.34
C SER A 127 -11.20 4.36 -6.00
N SER A 128 -10.08 5.07 -5.88
CA SER A 128 -9.18 4.98 -4.74
C SER A 128 -9.84 5.45 -3.44
N THR A 129 -10.58 6.56 -3.49
CA THR A 129 -11.31 7.07 -2.32
C THR A 129 -12.31 6.07 -1.79
N LYS A 130 -13.12 5.45 -2.67
CA LYS A 130 -14.11 4.43 -2.27
C LYS A 130 -13.47 3.19 -1.68
N ALA A 131 -12.37 2.72 -2.28
CA ALA A 131 -11.60 1.61 -1.72
C ALA A 131 -11.07 1.95 -0.33
N TYR A 132 -10.48 3.12 -0.15
CA TYR A 132 -9.94 3.58 1.12
C TYR A 132 -11.02 3.69 2.20
N GLU A 133 -12.16 4.31 1.91
CA GLU A 133 -13.30 4.43 2.83
C GLU A 133 -13.84 3.08 3.30
N ARG A 134 -13.72 2.04 2.47
CA ARG A 134 -14.19 0.69 2.78
C ARG A 134 -13.15 -0.13 3.57
N ILE A 135 -11.88 -0.08 3.19
CA ILE A 135 -10.84 -0.91 3.84
C ILE A 135 -10.27 -0.30 5.12
N TYR A 136 -10.23 1.03 5.20
CA TYR A 136 -9.62 1.74 6.32
C TYR A 136 -10.31 1.49 7.68
N PRO A 137 -11.65 1.60 7.82
CA PRO A 137 -12.30 1.51 9.13
C PRO A 137 -12.02 0.20 9.88
N PRO A 138 -12.11 -1.01 9.29
CA PRO A 138 -11.82 -2.23 10.02
C PRO A 138 -10.35 -2.36 10.43
N ILE A 139 -9.41 -1.85 9.64
CA ILE A 139 -7.97 -1.85 9.97
C ILE A 139 -7.71 -0.88 11.13
N ALA A 140 -8.24 0.34 11.03
CA ALA A 140 -8.10 1.34 12.08
C ALA A 140 -8.73 0.88 13.41
N LYS A 141 -9.89 0.25 13.35
CA LYS A 141 -10.55 -0.33 14.53
C LYS A 141 -9.68 -1.39 15.20
N ALA A 142 -9.11 -2.31 14.45
CA ALA A 142 -8.20 -3.33 14.98
C ALA A 142 -7.01 -2.68 15.71
N LEU A 143 -6.42 -1.64 15.12
CA LEU A 143 -5.30 -0.91 15.72
C LEU A 143 -5.70 -0.14 16.99
N GLU A 144 -6.87 0.52 17.00
CA GLU A 144 -7.40 1.21 18.19
C GLU A 144 -7.72 0.24 19.34
N GLU A 145 -8.13 -0.98 19.04
CA GLU A 145 -8.40 -2.05 20.02
C GLU A 145 -7.11 -2.75 20.52
N GLY A 146 -5.95 -2.33 20.05
CA GLY A 146 -4.65 -2.85 20.43
C GLY A 146 -4.26 -4.17 19.76
N GLU A 147 -4.95 -4.57 18.70
CA GLU A 147 -4.56 -5.72 17.88
C GLU A 147 -3.25 -5.45 17.13
N CYS A 148 -2.43 -6.48 17.00
CA CYS A 148 -1.32 -6.47 16.05
C CYS A 148 -1.87 -6.57 14.63
N VAL A 149 -1.50 -5.62 13.78
CA VAL A 149 -1.81 -5.63 12.35
C VAL A 149 -0.52 -5.76 11.57
N GLU A 150 -0.41 -6.81 10.78
CA GLU A 150 0.73 -7.09 9.91
C GLU A 150 0.31 -7.03 8.44
N ILE A 151 1.23 -6.59 7.59
CA ILE A 151 1.09 -6.62 6.14
C ILE A 151 2.28 -7.34 5.51
N THR A 152 2.00 -8.33 4.67
CA THR A 152 3.01 -9.13 3.97
C THR A 152 2.98 -8.80 2.48
N TYR A 153 4.12 -8.42 1.92
CA TYR A 153 4.30 -8.17 0.49
C TYR A 153 4.95 -9.39 -0.17
N ILE A 154 4.28 -9.92 -1.19
CA ILE A 154 4.70 -11.14 -1.90
C ILE A 154 4.87 -10.83 -3.39
N ASP A 155 6.05 -11.16 -3.92
CA ASP A 155 6.40 -10.98 -5.32
C ASP A 155 5.99 -12.19 -6.16
N TYR A 156 4.95 -12.04 -6.97
CA TYR A 156 4.54 -12.98 -8.00
C TYR A 156 4.92 -12.52 -9.41
N ASP A 157 5.26 -11.24 -9.52
CA ASP A 157 5.55 -10.54 -10.76
C ASP A 157 7.00 -10.71 -11.25
N VAL A 158 7.88 -11.21 -10.38
CA VAL A 158 9.28 -11.47 -10.70
C VAL A 158 9.58 -12.96 -10.63
N ALA A 159 10.26 -13.50 -11.65
CA ALA A 159 10.71 -14.87 -11.64
C ALA A 159 11.70 -15.11 -10.50
N LYS A 160 11.46 -16.12 -9.70
CA LYS A 160 12.49 -16.64 -8.78
C LYS A 160 13.52 -17.40 -9.60
N ASN A 161 14.70 -16.81 -9.76
CA ASN A 161 15.85 -17.51 -10.30
C ASN A 161 16.40 -18.53 -9.29
#